data_e38be921cf7d97ddf2aadcdfab1c7e3d
#
_entry.id   e38be921cf7d97ddf2aadcdfab1c7e3d
#
_cell.length_a   1.000
_cell.length_b   1.000
_cell.length_c   1.000
_cell.angle_alpha   90.00
_cell.angle_beta   90.00
_cell.angle_gamma   90.00
#
_symmetry.space_group_name_H-M   'P 1'
#
loop_
_entity.id
_entity.type
_entity.pdbx_description
1 polymer ?
#
loop_
_entity_poly.entity_id
_entity_poly.type
_entity_poly.pdbx_seq_one_letter_code
_entity_poly.pdbx_strand_id
1 'polypeptide(L)'
;MFRHQMKYVKNFTLCMATATLFFSCSEGIAERDSNEVNLTSVNKASYKMTAAVPIEMNNWMSGLQDNISLSKISIPGTHDSGARIDAPVVTGTAKTQDLSIAEQLNAGVRFLDIRCRHIDNSFTIHHGAIYQHLNFDDVLNACYTFLENHPSETIIMSVKEEYDASNTTRSFESTFDSYVQKNPSKWDLGTNIPTLGDVRGKIRLLRRFSAGTAKGINATSWADNTTFEINNPGAQLKVQDYYKVTNNDDKWNGISNLLNEAKNSTSDRLFINFTSGYKPGIFGIPSIPSVSNVINPKLKTFFQSNTKGSYGIMPIDFVNAELAELIVKTNF
;
A
#
# COMPACT_ATOMS: atom_id res chain seq x y z
N MET A 1 -14.43 -10.43 -55.71
CA MET A 1 -15.62 -9.91 -56.38
C MET A 1 -16.40 -9.05 -55.42
N PHE A 2 -16.53 -7.77 -55.80
CA PHE A 2 -17.32 -6.66 -55.21
C PHE A 2 -16.90 -6.03 -53.84
N ARG A 3 -16.32 -4.87 -54.05
CA ARG A 3 -16.28 -3.62 -53.32
C ARG A 3 -17.67 -3.11 -52.93
N HIS A 4 -17.81 -2.44 -51.77
CA HIS A 4 -18.36 -1.07 -51.77
C HIS A 4 -17.87 -0.25 -50.59
N GLN A 5 -17.37 0.91 -50.91
CA GLN A 5 -17.03 2.05 -50.02
C GLN A 5 -18.30 2.82 -49.65
N MET A 6 -18.35 3.45 -48.49
CA MET A 6 -18.87 4.82 -48.46
C MET A 6 -18.38 5.60 -47.23
N LYS A 7 -17.79 6.77 -47.53
CA LYS A 7 -17.35 7.84 -46.62
C LYS A 7 -18.56 8.63 -46.14
N TYR A 8 -18.49 9.15 -44.90
CA TYR A 8 -19.08 10.47 -44.58
C TYR A 8 -18.20 11.23 -43.59
N VAL A 9 -17.63 12.33 -44.08
CA VAL A 9 -17.03 13.44 -43.37
C VAL A 9 -18.16 14.42 -43.05
N LYS A 10 -18.25 14.94 -41.82
CA LYS A 10 -18.90 16.22 -41.54
C LYS A 10 -18.13 17.01 -40.48
N ASN A 11 -17.55 18.09 -40.96
CA ASN A 11 -17.03 19.21 -40.20
C ASN A 11 -18.14 19.84 -39.32
N PHE A 12 -17.79 20.29 -38.12
CA PHE A 12 -18.52 21.33 -37.44
C PHE A 12 -17.56 22.40 -36.90
N THR A 13 -17.89 23.60 -37.25
CA THR A 13 -17.13 24.82 -37.18
C THR A 13 -17.16 25.44 -35.77
N LEU A 14 -16.04 26.01 -35.43
CA LEU A 14 -15.70 26.88 -34.30
C LEU A 14 -16.65 28.09 -34.17
N CYS A 15 -17.14 28.39 -32.96
CA CYS A 15 -17.66 29.72 -32.61
C CYS A 15 -16.97 30.20 -31.34
N MET A 16 -16.07 31.17 -31.51
CA MET A 16 -15.58 32.05 -30.42
C MET A 16 -16.62 33.10 -30.11
N ALA A 17 -16.91 33.29 -28.83
CA ALA A 17 -17.58 34.51 -28.34
C ALA A 17 -16.71 35.11 -27.23
N THR A 18 -16.09 36.23 -27.58
CA THR A 18 -15.39 37.14 -26.69
C THR A 18 -16.43 38.11 -26.07
N ALA A 19 -16.46 38.17 -24.75
CA ALA A 19 -17.17 39.20 -24.02
C ALA A 19 -16.19 40.05 -23.23
N THR A 20 -15.98 41.28 -23.70
CA THR A 20 -15.30 42.36 -23.01
C THR A 20 -16.30 43.10 -22.14
N LEU A 21 -16.02 43.30 -20.86
CA LEU A 21 -16.74 44.21 -19.98
C LEU A 21 -15.82 45.31 -19.51
N PHE A 22 -16.28 46.52 -19.76
CA PHE A 22 -15.65 47.80 -19.46
C PHE A 22 -15.75 48.15 -17.97
N PHE A 23 -14.68 48.72 -17.44
CA PHE A 23 -14.65 49.47 -16.19
C PHE A 23 -15.31 50.82 -16.35
N SER A 24 -16.08 51.25 -15.35
CA SER A 24 -16.44 52.63 -15.15
C SER A 24 -16.08 53.04 -13.73
N CYS A 25 -15.17 54.02 -13.65
CA CYS A 25 -14.88 54.80 -12.45
C CYS A 25 -15.98 55.86 -12.25
N SER A 26 -16.38 56.08 -11.00
CA SER A 26 -16.88 57.39 -10.59
C SER A 26 -16.34 57.75 -9.22
N GLU A 27 -15.64 58.88 -9.19
CA GLU A 27 -15.15 59.56 -7.98
C GLU A 27 -16.31 60.26 -7.28
N GLY A 28 -16.30 60.24 -5.95
CA GLY A 28 -17.14 61.06 -5.11
C GLY A 28 -16.37 61.44 -3.84
N ILE A 29 -15.93 62.70 -3.81
CA ILE A 29 -15.26 63.37 -2.67
C ILE A 29 -16.32 63.82 -1.67
N ALA A 30 -16.15 63.52 -0.40
CA ALA A 30 -16.74 64.30 0.70
C ALA A 30 -15.80 64.24 1.93
N GLU A 31 -15.32 65.43 2.28
CA GLU A 31 -14.53 65.73 3.51
C GLU A 31 -15.39 65.80 4.77
N ARG A 32 -14.66 65.63 5.90
CA ARG A 32 -14.88 65.99 7.32
C ARG A 32 -15.33 64.81 8.19
N ASP A 33 -14.79 64.56 9.35
CA ASP A 33 -14.21 65.41 10.41
C ASP A 33 -13.29 64.56 11.33
N SER A 34 -12.37 65.26 11.97
CA SER A 34 -11.38 64.77 12.91
C SER A 34 -11.99 64.29 14.23
N ASN A 35 -11.62 63.07 14.68
CA ASN A 35 -11.47 62.75 16.10
C ASN A 35 -10.36 61.72 16.27
N GLU A 36 -9.22 62.15 16.84
CA GLU A 36 -8.16 61.30 17.30
C GLU A 36 -8.64 60.36 18.39
N VAL A 37 -8.66 59.08 18.13
CA VAL A 37 -8.64 58.04 19.19
C VAL A 37 -7.32 57.26 19.04
N ASN A 38 -6.47 57.49 20.02
CA ASN A 38 -5.18 56.84 20.19
C ASN A 38 -5.40 55.36 20.44
N LEU A 39 -5.30 54.51 19.41
CA LEU A 39 -5.33 53.07 19.52
C LEU A 39 -3.89 52.53 19.49
N THR A 40 -3.46 52.14 20.68
CA THR A 40 -2.26 51.36 20.95
C THR A 40 -2.02 50.31 19.91
N SER A 41 -0.79 50.31 19.39
CA SER A 41 -0.24 49.34 18.45
C SER A 41 -0.42 47.90 18.93
N VAL A 42 -1.44 47.22 18.38
CA VAL A 42 -1.52 45.76 18.44
C VAL A 42 -0.54 45.21 17.41
N ASN A 43 0.59 44.68 17.87
CA ASN A 43 1.50 43.91 17.06
C ASN A 43 0.75 42.78 16.36
N LYS A 44 0.39 42.94 15.08
CA LYS A 44 0.03 41.85 14.19
C LYS A 44 1.30 41.01 13.97
N ALA A 45 1.55 40.06 14.85
CA ALA A 45 2.43 38.96 14.52
C ALA A 45 1.78 38.27 13.30
N SER A 46 2.35 38.51 12.11
CA SER A 46 1.99 37.75 10.91
C SER A 46 2.47 36.34 11.14
N TYR A 47 1.56 35.46 11.55
CA TYR A 47 1.80 34.01 11.45
C TYR A 47 2.01 33.72 9.96
N LYS A 48 3.27 33.64 9.52
CA LYS A 48 3.58 32.95 8.29
C LYS A 48 3.15 31.49 8.51
N MET A 49 2.02 31.12 7.95
CA MET A 49 1.71 29.70 7.72
C MET A 49 2.85 29.19 6.83
N THR A 50 3.84 28.54 7.44
CA THR A 50 4.79 27.74 6.69
C THR A 50 3.98 26.66 5.99
N ALA A 51 3.93 26.71 4.65
CA ALA A 51 3.33 25.63 3.87
C ALA A 51 3.98 24.32 4.36
N ALA A 52 3.12 23.33 4.69
CA ALA A 52 3.61 22.03 5.10
C ALA A 52 4.54 21.49 3.99
N VAL A 53 5.75 21.09 4.37
CA VAL A 53 6.69 20.49 3.41
C VAL A 53 6.01 19.28 2.80
N PRO A 54 5.92 19.16 1.46
CA PRO A 54 5.32 17.99 0.83
C PRO A 54 6.01 16.71 1.31
N ILE A 55 5.23 15.68 1.63
CA ILE A 55 5.76 14.37 2.02
C ILE A 55 6.31 13.70 0.75
N GLU A 56 7.61 13.40 0.74
CA GLU A 56 8.22 12.63 -0.33
C GLU A 56 7.86 11.14 -0.16
N MET A 57 7.01 10.63 -1.05
CA MET A 57 6.44 9.28 -0.92
C MET A 57 7.48 8.16 -0.97
N ASN A 58 8.58 8.34 -1.63
CA ASN A 58 9.70 7.38 -1.64
C ASN A 58 10.60 7.48 -0.39
N ASN A 59 10.43 8.50 0.46
CA ASN A 59 11.27 8.74 1.64
C ASN A 59 10.46 9.17 2.89
N TRP A 60 9.19 8.78 2.97
CA TRP A 60 8.27 9.29 3.98
C TRP A 60 8.59 8.85 5.41
N MET A 61 9.24 7.68 5.59
CA MET A 61 9.64 7.24 6.92
C MET A 61 10.76 8.09 7.53
N SER A 62 11.47 8.89 6.72
CA SER A 62 12.48 9.85 7.22
C SER A 62 11.87 10.90 8.17
N GLY A 63 10.58 11.20 8.03
CA GLY A 63 9.83 12.10 8.91
C GLY A 63 9.36 11.49 10.23
N LEU A 64 9.58 10.18 10.44
CA LEU A 64 9.18 9.46 11.65
C LEU A 64 10.36 9.27 12.61
N GLN A 65 10.06 9.21 13.91
CA GLN A 65 11.06 9.00 14.94
C GLN A 65 11.55 7.54 14.97
N ASP A 66 12.83 7.33 15.27
CA ASP A 66 13.44 6.00 15.33
C ASP A 66 12.84 5.08 16.39
N ASN A 67 12.37 5.64 17.50
CA ASN A 67 11.80 4.88 18.61
C ASN A 67 10.33 4.49 18.42
N ILE A 68 9.68 4.85 17.30
CA ILE A 68 8.32 4.41 17.02
C ILE A 68 8.29 2.90 16.71
N SER A 69 7.41 2.15 17.38
CA SER A 69 7.18 0.75 17.04
C SER A 69 6.55 0.63 15.64
N LEU A 70 6.95 -0.37 14.84
CA LEU A 70 6.31 -0.64 13.54
C LEU A 70 4.82 -0.91 13.67
N SER A 71 4.34 -1.39 14.83
CA SER A 71 2.91 -1.58 15.11
C SER A 71 2.11 -0.28 15.17
N LYS A 72 2.78 0.85 15.35
CA LYS A 72 2.17 2.19 15.50
C LYS A 72 2.24 3.04 14.23
N ILE A 73 2.66 2.45 13.13
CA ILE A 73 2.76 3.12 11.83
C ILE A 73 1.63 2.64 10.92
N SER A 74 0.96 3.57 10.25
CA SER A 74 0.03 3.27 9.16
C SER A 74 0.85 3.01 7.89
N ILE A 75 0.80 1.80 7.38
CA ILE A 75 1.68 1.34 6.30
C ILE A 75 0.84 0.91 5.08
N PRO A 76 0.89 1.64 3.96
CA PRO A 76 0.34 1.14 2.72
C PRO A 76 1.11 -0.10 2.26
N GLY A 77 0.37 -1.11 1.86
CA GLY A 77 0.90 -2.39 1.39
C GLY A 77 0.21 -2.86 0.11
N THR A 78 0.76 -3.90 -0.48
CA THR A 78 0.18 -4.57 -1.64
C THR A 78 -0.06 -6.05 -1.34
N HIS A 79 -1.23 -6.54 -1.75
CA HIS A 79 -1.56 -7.95 -1.76
C HIS A 79 -0.98 -8.59 -3.01
N ASP A 80 -0.39 -9.78 -2.86
CA ASP A 80 0.29 -10.52 -3.94
C ASP A 80 1.10 -9.57 -4.86
N SER A 81 2.07 -8.92 -4.25
CA SER A 81 2.72 -7.71 -4.77
C SER A 81 3.37 -7.88 -6.15
N GLY A 82 3.74 -9.12 -6.51
CA GLY A 82 4.33 -9.45 -7.80
C GLY A 82 3.31 -9.82 -8.88
N ALA A 83 2.02 -9.97 -8.56
CA ALA A 83 1.02 -10.49 -9.48
C ALA A 83 0.49 -9.40 -10.43
N ARG A 84 1.17 -9.24 -11.56
CA ARG A 84 0.87 -8.23 -12.60
C ARG A 84 0.31 -8.84 -13.89
N ILE A 85 0.30 -10.16 -14.00
CA ILE A 85 -0.13 -10.88 -15.18
C ILE A 85 -1.39 -11.68 -14.86
N ASP A 86 -2.40 -11.54 -15.69
CA ASP A 86 -3.64 -12.29 -15.57
C ASP A 86 -3.52 -13.68 -16.21
N ALA A 87 -4.50 -14.54 -15.91
CA ALA A 87 -4.61 -15.81 -16.63
C ALA A 87 -4.86 -15.56 -18.12
N PRO A 88 -4.26 -16.39 -19.01
CA PRO A 88 -4.29 -16.13 -20.46
C PRO A 88 -5.68 -16.06 -21.10
N VAL A 89 -6.67 -16.71 -20.49
CA VAL A 89 -8.02 -16.88 -21.08
C VAL A 89 -9.07 -16.05 -20.32
N VAL A 90 -8.87 -15.79 -19.02
CA VAL A 90 -9.85 -15.11 -18.18
C VAL A 90 -9.17 -13.99 -17.40
N THR A 91 -9.53 -12.78 -17.74
CA THR A 91 -8.98 -11.58 -17.06
C THR A 91 -9.64 -11.32 -15.70
N GLY A 92 -8.92 -10.64 -14.81
CA GLY A 92 -9.38 -10.29 -13.47
C GLY A 92 -9.35 -11.44 -12.47
N THR A 93 -8.62 -12.52 -12.78
CA THR A 93 -8.57 -13.73 -11.94
C THR A 93 -7.24 -13.91 -11.20
N ALA A 94 -6.15 -13.31 -11.69
CA ALA A 94 -4.81 -13.48 -11.13
C ALA A 94 -4.04 -12.16 -10.96
N LYS A 95 -4.33 -11.14 -11.75
CA LYS A 95 -3.68 -9.84 -11.62
C LYS A 95 -4.22 -9.08 -10.41
N THR A 96 -3.32 -8.68 -9.51
CA THR A 96 -3.62 -7.91 -8.30
C THR A 96 -2.97 -6.53 -8.29
N GLN A 97 -1.96 -6.29 -9.12
CA GLN A 97 -1.24 -5.02 -9.18
C GLN A 97 -0.99 -4.56 -10.62
N ASP A 98 -1.03 -3.23 -10.82
CA ASP A 98 -0.58 -2.59 -12.07
C ASP A 98 0.89 -2.17 -11.99
N LEU A 99 1.33 -1.71 -10.82
CA LEU A 99 2.67 -1.20 -10.56
C LEU A 99 3.67 -2.34 -10.35
N SER A 100 4.89 -2.18 -10.88
CA SER A 100 6.04 -3.03 -10.53
C SER A 100 6.44 -2.85 -9.07
N ILE A 101 7.26 -3.75 -8.51
CA ILE A 101 7.77 -3.63 -7.14
C ILE A 101 8.44 -2.26 -6.91
N ALA A 102 9.28 -1.81 -7.84
CA ALA A 102 9.96 -0.51 -7.74
C ALA A 102 8.96 0.67 -7.74
N GLU A 103 7.96 0.63 -8.63
CA GLU A 103 6.92 1.66 -8.69
C GLU A 103 6.06 1.68 -7.41
N GLN A 104 5.71 0.50 -6.85
CA GLN A 104 5.00 0.39 -5.58
C GLN A 104 5.78 1.06 -4.44
N LEU A 105 7.08 0.78 -4.31
CA LEU A 105 7.95 1.37 -3.29
C LEU A 105 8.05 2.90 -3.45
N ASN A 106 8.20 3.38 -4.69
CA ASN A 106 8.22 4.82 -4.99
C ASN A 106 6.88 5.51 -4.73
N ALA A 107 5.76 4.79 -4.86
CA ALA A 107 4.43 5.27 -4.51
C ALA A 107 4.15 5.32 -3.00
N GLY A 108 5.10 4.85 -2.15
CA GLY A 108 4.99 4.90 -0.69
C GLY A 108 4.67 3.55 -0.03
N VAL A 109 4.49 2.48 -0.79
CA VAL A 109 4.26 1.12 -0.25
C VAL A 109 5.49 0.66 0.55
N ARG A 110 5.25 0.10 1.74
CA ARG A 110 6.30 -0.49 2.60
C ARG A 110 5.95 -1.87 3.14
N PHE A 111 4.85 -2.44 2.69
CA PHE A 111 4.53 -3.85 2.93
C PHE A 111 4.33 -4.55 1.59
N LEU A 112 5.07 -5.63 1.38
CA LEU A 112 4.99 -6.48 0.19
C LEU A 112 4.55 -7.89 0.59
N ASP A 113 3.47 -8.40 0.00
CA ASP A 113 3.03 -9.79 0.10
C ASP A 113 3.62 -10.59 -1.07
N ILE A 114 4.74 -11.26 -0.81
CA ILE A 114 5.50 -11.98 -1.84
C ILE A 114 5.19 -13.47 -1.76
N ARG A 115 4.69 -14.00 -2.87
CA ARG A 115 4.27 -15.38 -3.03
C ARG A 115 5.21 -16.13 -3.95
N CYS A 116 5.93 -17.08 -3.36
CA CYS A 116 7.03 -17.79 -4.00
C CYS A 116 6.62 -19.23 -4.30
N ARG A 117 6.61 -19.62 -5.56
CA ARG A 117 6.59 -21.04 -5.93
C ARG A 117 8.00 -21.59 -5.92
N HIS A 118 8.20 -22.73 -5.24
CA HIS A 118 9.50 -23.36 -5.11
C HIS A 118 9.75 -24.31 -6.28
N ILE A 119 10.63 -23.93 -7.21
CA ILE A 119 10.95 -24.70 -8.42
C ILE A 119 12.48 -24.78 -8.55
N ASP A 120 13.02 -25.96 -8.83
CA ASP A 120 14.46 -26.19 -9.09
C ASP A 120 15.38 -25.57 -8.02
N ASN A 121 14.97 -25.64 -6.74
CA ASN A 121 15.65 -25.01 -5.60
C ASN A 121 15.79 -23.48 -5.71
N SER A 122 14.90 -22.84 -6.43
CA SER A 122 14.79 -21.39 -6.56
C SER A 122 13.33 -20.92 -6.39
N PHE A 123 13.12 -19.63 -6.26
CA PHE A 123 11.79 -19.05 -6.10
C PHE A 123 11.38 -18.24 -7.32
N THR A 124 10.24 -18.62 -7.88
CA THR A 124 9.53 -17.90 -8.93
C THR A 124 8.26 -17.31 -8.34
N ILE A 125 7.86 -16.12 -8.80
CA ILE A 125 6.68 -15.42 -8.31
C ILE A 125 5.46 -15.93 -9.06
N HIS A 126 4.47 -16.39 -8.29
CA HIS A 126 3.25 -16.98 -8.82
C HIS A 126 2.01 -16.42 -8.11
N HIS A 127 0.88 -16.42 -8.82
CA HIS A 127 -0.47 -16.37 -8.25
C HIS A 127 -1.15 -17.69 -8.60
N GLY A 128 -1.24 -18.61 -7.65
CA GLY A 128 -1.63 -19.99 -7.92
C GLY A 128 -0.72 -20.62 -8.98
N ALA A 129 -1.29 -21.16 -10.05
CA ALA A 129 -0.54 -21.73 -11.16
C ALA A 129 0.07 -20.71 -12.13
N ILE A 130 -0.30 -19.42 -12.04
CA ILE A 130 0.08 -18.39 -13.03
C ILE A 130 1.43 -17.80 -12.67
N TYR A 131 2.44 -18.09 -13.49
CA TYR A 131 3.77 -17.49 -13.37
C TYR A 131 3.73 -16.01 -13.74
N GLN A 132 4.32 -15.16 -12.90
CA GLN A 132 4.28 -13.72 -13.06
C GLN A 132 5.47 -13.14 -13.85
N HIS A 133 6.24 -13.99 -14.51
CA HIS A 133 7.46 -13.63 -15.26
C HIS A 133 8.45 -12.82 -14.41
N LEU A 134 8.51 -13.16 -13.14
CA LEU A 134 9.30 -12.50 -12.11
C LEU A 134 9.88 -13.57 -11.17
N ASN A 135 11.13 -13.43 -10.79
CA ASN A 135 11.80 -14.29 -9.83
C ASN A 135 12.03 -13.53 -8.51
N PHE A 136 12.34 -14.26 -7.45
CA PHE A 136 12.56 -13.62 -6.15
C PHE A 136 13.80 -12.72 -6.14
N ASP A 137 14.85 -13.05 -6.92
CA ASP A 137 16.00 -12.16 -7.09
C ASP A 137 15.61 -10.81 -7.71
N ASP A 138 14.67 -10.78 -8.65
CA ASP A 138 14.19 -9.53 -9.27
C ASP A 138 13.47 -8.67 -8.22
N VAL A 139 12.64 -9.29 -7.37
CA VAL A 139 11.98 -8.60 -6.24
C VAL A 139 13.00 -8.05 -5.27
N LEU A 140 13.99 -8.86 -4.87
CA LEU A 140 15.02 -8.46 -3.92
C LEU A 140 15.91 -7.34 -4.47
N ASN A 141 16.29 -7.40 -5.74
CA ASN A 141 17.08 -6.36 -6.39
C ASN A 141 16.34 -5.01 -6.41
N ALA A 142 15.03 -5.02 -6.68
CA ALA A 142 14.21 -3.80 -6.59
C ALA A 142 14.18 -3.25 -5.16
N CYS A 143 14.00 -4.11 -4.15
CA CYS A 143 14.01 -3.73 -2.74
C CYS A 143 15.38 -3.20 -2.28
N TYR A 144 16.46 -3.88 -2.66
CA TYR A 144 17.82 -3.46 -2.28
C TYR A 144 18.18 -2.11 -2.90
N THR A 145 17.93 -1.93 -4.19
CA THR A 145 18.15 -0.65 -4.88
C THR A 145 17.35 0.48 -4.23
N PHE A 146 16.09 0.21 -3.88
CA PHE A 146 15.25 1.18 -3.19
C PHE A 146 15.84 1.58 -1.82
N LEU A 147 16.20 0.60 -0.98
CA LEU A 147 16.75 0.82 0.36
C LEU A 147 18.15 1.44 0.35
N GLU A 148 18.92 1.26 -0.71
CA GLU A 148 20.21 1.94 -0.90
C GLU A 148 20.03 3.44 -1.19
N ASN A 149 19.04 3.76 -2.02
CA ASN A 149 18.73 5.15 -2.35
C ASN A 149 17.93 5.86 -1.23
N HIS A 150 17.21 5.12 -0.38
CA HIS A 150 16.36 5.63 0.69
C HIS A 150 16.65 4.90 2.02
N PRO A 151 17.81 5.14 2.66
CA PRO A 151 18.27 4.38 3.84
C PRO A 151 17.46 4.65 5.11
N SER A 152 16.61 5.67 5.13
CA SER A 152 15.64 5.93 6.20
C SER A 152 14.43 5.00 6.19
N GLU A 153 14.19 4.32 5.07
CA GLU A 153 13.04 3.47 4.85
C GLU A 153 13.26 2.04 5.34
N THR A 154 12.18 1.31 5.57
CA THR A 154 12.19 -0.15 5.76
C THR A 154 11.08 -0.78 4.93
N ILE A 155 11.23 -2.05 4.60
CA ILE A 155 10.21 -2.82 3.89
C ILE A 155 9.83 -4.02 4.75
N ILE A 156 8.54 -4.17 5.09
CA ILE A 156 8.03 -5.41 5.67
C ILE A 156 7.68 -6.35 4.52
N MET A 157 8.35 -7.49 4.45
CA MET A 157 8.11 -8.48 3.41
C MET A 157 7.47 -9.72 4.00
N SER A 158 6.20 -9.96 3.67
CA SER A 158 5.52 -11.23 3.89
C SER A 158 5.99 -12.21 2.82
N VAL A 159 6.58 -13.33 3.25
CA VAL A 159 7.01 -14.40 2.33
C VAL A 159 6.20 -15.65 2.59
N LYS A 160 5.52 -16.13 1.55
CA LYS A 160 4.64 -17.30 1.57
C LYS A 160 4.98 -18.25 0.43
N GLU A 161 4.93 -19.56 0.71
CA GLU A 161 4.92 -20.56 -0.34
C GLU A 161 3.60 -20.53 -1.12
N GLU A 162 3.69 -20.54 -2.44
CA GLU A 162 2.53 -20.46 -3.33
C GLU A 162 2.56 -21.62 -4.31
N TYR A 163 1.43 -22.32 -4.41
CA TYR A 163 1.25 -23.47 -5.29
C TYR A 163 2.21 -24.64 -4.96
N ASP A 164 2.13 -25.72 -5.74
CA ASP A 164 2.94 -26.92 -5.53
C ASP A 164 4.41 -26.72 -5.90
N ALA A 165 5.31 -27.15 -5.03
CA ALA A 165 6.73 -27.19 -5.33
C ALA A 165 7.03 -28.20 -6.46
N SER A 166 8.08 -27.95 -7.23
CA SER A 166 8.46 -28.80 -8.36
C SER A 166 9.98 -28.95 -8.43
N ASN A 167 10.44 -30.20 -8.58
CA ASN A 167 11.84 -30.54 -8.79
C ASN A 167 12.79 -29.94 -7.73
N THR A 168 12.39 -30.03 -6.44
CA THR A 168 13.16 -29.49 -5.32
C THR A 168 13.90 -30.61 -4.57
N THR A 169 15.12 -30.32 -4.12
CA THR A 169 15.97 -31.25 -3.34
C THR A 169 16.25 -30.70 -1.94
N ARG A 170 15.76 -29.50 -1.61
CA ARG A 170 15.89 -28.84 -0.31
C ARG A 170 14.57 -28.18 0.10
N SER A 171 14.43 -27.87 1.40
CA SER A 171 13.23 -27.23 1.92
C SER A 171 13.06 -25.79 1.41
N PHE A 172 11.83 -25.27 1.50
CA PHE A 172 11.55 -23.86 1.23
C PHE A 172 12.42 -22.95 2.13
N GLU A 173 12.53 -23.28 3.43
CA GLU A 173 13.38 -22.55 4.37
C GLU A 173 14.84 -22.48 3.89
N SER A 174 15.44 -23.64 3.51
CA SER A 174 16.83 -23.66 3.06
C SER A 174 17.04 -22.85 1.78
N THR A 175 16.03 -22.82 0.90
CA THR A 175 16.06 -21.97 -0.30
C THR A 175 15.94 -20.50 0.07
N PHE A 176 15.03 -20.12 0.97
CA PHE A 176 14.92 -18.76 1.49
C PHE A 176 16.24 -18.29 2.12
N ASP A 177 16.84 -19.12 2.97
CA ASP A 177 18.10 -18.78 3.62
C ASP A 177 19.23 -18.54 2.60
N SER A 178 19.25 -19.26 1.48
CA SER A 178 20.24 -19.02 0.42
C SER A 178 20.08 -17.66 -0.25
N TYR A 179 18.86 -17.11 -0.33
CA TYR A 179 18.62 -15.74 -0.79
C TYR A 179 19.08 -14.69 0.23
N VAL A 180 18.78 -14.92 1.52
CA VAL A 180 19.26 -14.04 2.60
C VAL A 180 20.78 -13.96 2.63
N GLN A 181 21.46 -15.10 2.44
CA GLN A 181 22.93 -15.16 2.45
C GLN A 181 23.61 -14.39 1.31
N LYS A 182 22.91 -14.07 0.22
CA LYS A 182 23.45 -13.21 -0.84
C LYS A 182 23.69 -11.77 -0.35
N ASN A 183 22.86 -11.28 0.59
CA ASN A 183 22.97 -9.93 1.14
C ASN A 183 22.43 -9.85 2.58
N PRO A 184 23.09 -10.50 3.57
CA PRO A 184 22.54 -10.67 4.92
C PRO A 184 22.36 -9.34 5.67
N SER A 185 23.16 -8.32 5.37
CA SER A 185 23.05 -7.00 6.00
C SER A 185 21.76 -6.24 5.65
N LYS A 186 21.10 -6.61 4.56
CA LYS A 186 19.84 -6.03 4.10
C LYS A 186 18.60 -6.68 4.73
N TRP A 187 18.77 -7.64 5.62
CA TRP A 187 17.68 -8.34 6.27
C TRP A 187 17.64 -8.10 7.78
N ASP A 188 16.45 -7.99 8.31
CA ASP A 188 16.15 -8.15 9.72
C ASP A 188 15.26 -9.39 9.90
N LEU A 189 15.81 -10.40 10.56
CA LEU A 189 15.17 -11.69 10.84
C LEU A 189 14.78 -11.85 12.31
N GLY A 190 14.74 -10.77 13.09
CA GLY A 190 14.27 -10.78 14.48
C GLY A 190 12.85 -11.34 14.61
N THR A 191 12.45 -11.79 15.79
CA THR A 191 11.15 -12.44 16.02
C THR A 191 10.13 -11.55 16.72
N ASN A 192 10.56 -10.41 17.25
CA ASN A 192 9.72 -9.40 17.92
C ASN A 192 9.24 -8.32 16.95
N ILE A 193 8.31 -7.47 17.36
CA ILE A 193 7.99 -6.24 16.63
C ILE A 193 9.09 -5.20 16.95
N PRO A 194 9.86 -4.73 15.94
CA PRO A 194 10.96 -3.78 16.17
C PRO A 194 10.48 -2.33 16.20
N THR A 195 11.35 -1.44 16.67
CA THR A 195 11.20 -0.01 16.37
C THR A 195 11.64 0.29 14.94
N LEU A 196 11.25 1.43 14.39
CA LEU A 196 11.63 1.84 13.04
C LEU A 196 13.16 1.97 12.90
N GLY A 197 13.83 2.53 13.92
CA GLY A 197 15.28 2.70 13.93
C GLY A 197 16.07 1.39 13.83
N ASP A 198 15.54 0.29 14.40
CA ASP A 198 16.19 -1.03 14.36
C ASP A 198 16.25 -1.61 12.94
N VAL A 199 15.32 -1.19 12.08
CA VAL A 199 15.09 -1.84 10.77
C VAL A 199 15.26 -0.91 9.56
N ARG A 200 15.62 0.36 9.78
CA ARG A 200 15.93 1.28 8.67
C ARG A 200 16.99 0.67 7.75
N GLY A 201 16.80 0.82 6.43
CA GLY A 201 17.67 0.28 5.39
C GLY A 201 17.57 -1.23 5.19
N LYS A 202 16.63 -1.92 5.86
CA LYS A 202 16.50 -3.38 5.84
C LYS A 202 15.10 -3.85 5.43
N ILE A 203 15.04 -5.09 4.98
CA ILE A 203 13.82 -5.86 4.77
C ILE A 203 13.51 -6.59 6.08
N ARG A 204 12.36 -6.30 6.68
CA ARG A 204 11.82 -7.01 7.85
C ARG A 204 10.99 -8.20 7.41
N LEU A 205 11.36 -9.41 7.81
CA LEU A 205 10.63 -10.62 7.45
C LEU A 205 9.35 -10.80 8.29
N LEU A 206 8.20 -10.93 7.62
CA LEU A 206 6.98 -11.55 8.12
C LEU A 206 6.88 -12.95 7.49
N ARG A 207 7.10 -13.99 8.28
CA ARG A 207 7.29 -15.36 7.78
C ARG A 207 5.99 -16.14 7.75
N ARG A 208 5.54 -16.50 6.54
CA ARG A 208 4.36 -17.33 6.29
C ARG A 208 4.71 -18.70 5.70
N PHE A 209 5.90 -19.20 5.96
CA PHE A 209 6.36 -20.55 5.60
C PHE A 209 6.91 -21.27 6.84
N SER A 210 6.93 -22.61 6.82
CA SER A 210 7.48 -23.43 7.90
C SER A 210 8.98 -23.26 7.99
N ALA A 211 9.52 -23.12 9.21
CA ALA A 211 10.94 -23.03 9.47
C ALA A 211 11.32 -23.81 10.73
N GLY A 212 12.45 -24.52 10.66
CA GLY A 212 13.04 -25.23 11.80
C GLY A 212 13.79 -24.31 12.75
N THR A 213 14.22 -23.11 12.28
CA THR A 213 14.89 -22.10 13.09
C THR A 213 14.03 -20.85 13.21
N ALA A 214 14.08 -20.21 14.39
CA ALA A 214 13.34 -18.97 14.63
C ALA A 214 13.92 -17.85 13.74
N LYS A 215 13.08 -17.28 12.87
CA LYS A 215 13.41 -16.17 11.98
C LYS A 215 12.18 -15.39 11.60
N GLY A 216 12.29 -14.06 11.56
CA GLY A 216 11.21 -13.14 11.24
C GLY A 216 10.04 -13.21 12.23
N ILE A 217 9.06 -12.36 12.05
CA ILE A 217 7.78 -12.45 12.75
C ILE A 217 7.06 -13.70 12.26
N ASN A 218 6.77 -14.62 13.17
CA ASN A 218 6.12 -15.88 12.80
C ASN A 218 4.63 -15.66 12.50
N ALA A 219 4.21 -15.94 11.27
CA ALA A 219 2.85 -15.86 10.79
C ALA A 219 2.39 -17.18 10.12
N THR A 220 2.97 -18.31 10.51
CA THR A 220 2.62 -19.64 9.95
C THR A 220 1.22 -20.11 10.34
N SER A 221 0.71 -19.69 11.52
CA SER A 221 -0.64 -20.01 11.99
C SER A 221 -1.70 -19.08 11.35
N TRP A 222 -1.60 -18.87 10.05
CA TRP A 222 -2.52 -18.02 9.29
C TRP A 222 -3.85 -18.73 9.07
N ALA A 223 -4.93 -18.17 9.63
CA ALA A 223 -6.27 -18.74 9.47
C ALA A 223 -6.88 -18.41 8.10
N ASP A 224 -7.71 -19.29 7.57
CA ASP A 224 -8.32 -19.15 6.25
C ASP A 224 -9.56 -18.25 6.29
N ASN A 225 -9.58 -17.25 5.43
CA ASN A 225 -10.76 -16.43 5.08
C ASN A 225 -11.52 -15.84 6.29
N THR A 226 -10.82 -15.28 7.27
CA THR A 226 -11.42 -14.78 8.51
C THR A 226 -10.60 -13.63 9.13
N THR A 227 -11.09 -13.09 10.25
CA THR A 227 -10.32 -12.25 11.16
C THR A 227 -9.81 -13.09 12.32
N PHE A 228 -8.52 -13.04 12.64
CA PHE A 228 -7.88 -13.90 13.61
C PHE A 228 -6.69 -13.21 14.30
N GLU A 229 -6.18 -13.86 15.33
CA GLU A 229 -4.99 -13.45 16.07
C GLU A 229 -3.89 -14.50 16.02
N ILE A 230 -2.63 -14.06 16.00
CA ILE A 230 -1.46 -14.90 16.18
C ILE A 230 -0.69 -14.34 17.38
N ASN A 231 -0.58 -15.14 18.44
CA ASN A 231 0.02 -14.72 19.68
C ASN A 231 1.42 -15.38 19.83
N ASN A 232 2.45 -14.70 19.31
CA ASN A 232 3.82 -15.11 19.52
C ASN A 232 4.46 -14.36 20.70
N PRO A 233 5.42 -14.94 21.42
CA PRO A 233 6.27 -14.17 22.31
C PRO A 233 6.94 -13.00 21.57
N GLY A 234 6.71 -11.76 22.02
CA GLY A 234 7.31 -10.54 21.43
C GLY A 234 6.69 -10.04 20.12
N ALA A 235 5.69 -10.74 19.53
CA ALA A 235 5.02 -10.30 18.30
C ALA A 235 3.58 -10.78 18.26
N GLN A 236 2.65 -9.98 18.75
CA GLN A 236 1.23 -10.26 18.61
C GLN A 236 0.70 -9.64 17.31
N LEU A 237 -0.06 -10.42 16.54
CA LEU A 237 -0.68 -9.96 15.29
C LEU A 237 -2.20 -10.07 15.41
N LYS A 238 -2.91 -9.13 14.80
CA LYS A 238 -4.32 -9.25 14.48
C LYS A 238 -4.52 -9.01 13.01
N VAL A 239 -5.11 -9.98 12.32
CA VAL A 239 -5.21 -10.02 10.87
C VAL A 239 -6.67 -10.11 10.47
N GLN A 240 -7.10 -9.28 9.53
CA GLN A 240 -8.31 -9.47 8.75
C GLN A 240 -7.89 -9.89 7.34
N ASP A 241 -8.25 -11.12 6.95
CA ASP A 241 -7.99 -11.65 5.62
C ASP A 241 -9.24 -12.40 5.09
N TYR A 242 -10.39 -11.68 5.08
CA TYR A 242 -11.62 -12.17 4.47
C TYR A 242 -11.55 -11.93 2.96
N TYR A 243 -10.97 -12.88 2.22
CA TYR A 243 -10.64 -12.73 0.81
C TYR A 243 -11.66 -13.36 -0.15
N LYS A 244 -12.45 -14.37 0.30
CA LYS A 244 -13.59 -14.93 -0.47
C LYS A 244 -14.83 -14.07 -0.21
N VAL A 245 -14.98 -13.00 -0.98
CA VAL A 245 -15.97 -11.96 -0.72
C VAL A 245 -17.29 -12.28 -1.38
N THR A 246 -18.30 -12.65 -0.61
CA THR A 246 -19.67 -12.82 -1.11
C THR A 246 -20.43 -11.49 -1.16
N ASN A 247 -20.18 -10.62 -0.18
CA ASN A 247 -20.76 -9.29 -0.06
C ASN A 247 -19.67 -8.24 0.22
N ASN A 248 -19.60 -7.18 -0.58
CA ASN A 248 -18.63 -6.10 -0.40
C ASN A 248 -18.89 -5.26 0.85
N ASP A 249 -20.14 -5.19 1.34
CA ASP A 249 -20.42 -4.45 2.58
C ASP A 249 -19.95 -5.23 3.81
N ASP A 250 -20.05 -6.55 3.82
CA ASP A 250 -19.47 -7.38 4.88
C ASP A 250 -17.93 -7.29 4.87
N LYS A 251 -17.32 -7.31 3.66
CA LYS A 251 -15.88 -7.07 3.52
C LYS A 251 -15.48 -5.70 4.08
N TRP A 252 -16.21 -4.65 3.71
CA TRP A 252 -15.97 -3.30 4.19
C TRP A 252 -16.15 -3.18 5.71
N ASN A 253 -17.17 -3.82 6.28
CA ASN A 253 -17.38 -3.86 7.73
C ASN A 253 -16.18 -4.51 8.45
N GLY A 254 -15.68 -5.63 7.92
CA GLY A 254 -14.46 -6.26 8.46
C GLY A 254 -13.24 -5.32 8.42
N ILE A 255 -13.04 -4.63 7.28
CA ILE A 255 -11.95 -3.67 7.10
C ILE A 255 -12.10 -2.49 8.07
N SER A 256 -13.25 -1.82 8.07
CA SER A 256 -13.46 -0.61 8.88
C SER A 256 -13.42 -0.88 10.38
N ASN A 257 -13.92 -2.04 10.81
CA ASN A 257 -13.83 -2.47 12.20
C ASN A 257 -12.36 -2.62 12.64
N LEU A 258 -11.51 -3.28 11.82
CA LEU A 258 -10.10 -3.47 12.17
C LEU A 258 -9.31 -2.17 12.09
N LEU A 259 -9.61 -1.26 11.15
CA LEU A 259 -9.01 0.09 11.09
C LEU A 259 -9.32 0.88 12.37
N ASN A 260 -10.57 0.87 12.82
CA ASN A 260 -10.99 1.55 14.05
C ASN A 260 -10.38 0.90 15.29
N GLU A 261 -10.29 -0.43 15.36
CA GLU A 261 -9.63 -1.13 16.45
C GLU A 261 -8.14 -0.78 16.51
N ALA A 262 -7.43 -0.79 15.36
CA ALA A 262 -6.03 -0.42 15.28
C ALA A 262 -5.79 1.02 15.78
N LYS A 263 -6.59 1.98 15.30
CA LYS A 263 -6.51 3.39 15.69
C LYS A 263 -6.66 3.59 17.20
N ASN A 264 -7.54 2.83 17.84
CA ASN A 264 -7.85 2.95 19.26
C ASN A 264 -6.99 2.04 20.15
N SER A 265 -6.12 1.21 19.57
CA SER A 265 -5.32 0.25 20.31
C SER A 265 -4.15 0.90 21.04
N THR A 266 -4.04 0.62 22.33
CA THR A 266 -2.88 0.98 23.16
C THR A 266 -1.81 -0.13 23.19
N SER A 267 -2.16 -1.35 22.72
CA SER A 267 -1.23 -2.49 22.72
C SER A 267 -0.19 -2.37 21.59
N ASP A 268 0.97 -3.01 21.81
CA ASP A 268 2.01 -3.14 20.76
C ASP A 268 1.73 -4.35 19.84
N ARG A 269 0.51 -4.38 19.28
CA ARG A 269 0.05 -5.43 18.36
C ARG A 269 0.17 -4.94 16.92
N LEU A 270 0.67 -5.78 16.04
CA LEU A 270 0.73 -5.49 14.61
C LEU A 270 -0.62 -5.85 13.95
N PHE A 271 -1.32 -4.83 13.47
CA PHE A 271 -2.57 -4.97 12.75
C PHE A 271 -2.29 -5.11 11.24
N ILE A 272 -2.85 -6.15 10.61
CA ILE A 272 -2.73 -6.38 9.16
C ILE A 272 -4.13 -6.55 8.59
N ASN A 273 -4.52 -5.64 7.71
CA ASN A 273 -5.89 -5.51 7.24
C ASN A 273 -5.95 -5.63 5.71
N PHE A 274 -6.11 -6.84 5.21
CA PHE A 274 -6.22 -7.08 3.78
C PHE A 274 -7.48 -6.46 3.22
N THR A 275 -7.34 -5.43 2.41
CA THR A 275 -8.46 -4.81 1.70
C THR A 275 -8.78 -5.51 0.38
N SER A 276 -7.90 -6.42 -0.01
CA SER A 276 -7.95 -7.29 -1.18
C SER A 276 -8.99 -8.42 -1.05
N GLY A 277 -9.30 -9.03 -2.17
CA GLY A 277 -10.15 -10.20 -2.24
C GLY A 277 -10.75 -10.42 -3.61
N TYR A 278 -11.52 -11.50 -3.75
CA TYR A 278 -12.25 -11.79 -4.98
C TYR A 278 -13.70 -12.18 -4.71
N LYS A 279 -14.58 -11.92 -5.66
CA LYS A 279 -15.92 -12.53 -5.70
C LYS A 279 -15.88 -13.80 -6.51
N PRO A 280 -16.44 -14.91 -6.01
CA PRO A 280 -16.73 -16.05 -6.86
C PRO A 280 -17.79 -15.64 -7.90
N GLY A 281 -17.41 -15.67 -9.16
CA GLY A 281 -18.29 -15.35 -10.29
C GLY A 281 -19.07 -16.57 -10.77
N ILE A 282 -19.67 -16.44 -11.97
CA ILE A 282 -20.38 -17.53 -12.64
C ILE A 282 -19.39 -18.67 -12.87
N PHE A 283 -19.83 -19.90 -12.61
CA PHE A 283 -19.00 -21.12 -12.66
C PHE A 283 -17.80 -21.14 -11.71
N GLY A 284 -17.80 -20.34 -10.62
CA GLY A 284 -16.72 -20.31 -9.64
C GLY A 284 -15.47 -19.55 -10.09
N ILE A 285 -15.51 -18.86 -11.24
CA ILE A 285 -14.39 -18.05 -11.74
C ILE A 285 -14.21 -16.84 -10.81
N PRO A 286 -13.04 -16.64 -10.18
CA PRO A 286 -12.81 -15.51 -9.28
C PRO A 286 -12.78 -14.19 -10.05
N SER A 287 -13.25 -13.11 -9.41
CA SER A 287 -13.13 -11.74 -9.95
C SER A 287 -12.56 -10.80 -8.87
N ILE A 288 -11.30 -10.46 -9.00
CA ILE A 288 -10.58 -9.52 -8.12
C ILE A 288 -11.12 -8.09 -8.31
N PRO A 289 -11.33 -7.59 -9.55
CA PRO A 289 -11.88 -6.25 -9.76
C PRO A 289 -13.28 -6.04 -9.17
N SER A 290 -14.08 -7.10 -9.00
CA SER A 290 -15.40 -7.02 -8.35
C SER A 290 -15.33 -6.63 -6.86
N VAL A 291 -14.17 -6.76 -6.25
CA VAL A 291 -13.90 -6.33 -4.87
C VAL A 291 -13.14 -5.00 -4.88
N SER A 292 -11.99 -4.93 -5.54
CA SER A 292 -11.12 -3.75 -5.51
C SER A 292 -11.80 -2.49 -6.02
N ASN A 293 -12.62 -2.57 -7.08
CA ASN A 293 -13.37 -1.42 -7.62
C ASN A 293 -14.44 -0.85 -6.65
N VAL A 294 -14.82 -1.62 -5.64
CA VAL A 294 -15.77 -1.18 -4.60
C VAL A 294 -15.03 -0.79 -3.32
N ILE A 295 -14.04 -1.55 -2.92
CA ILE A 295 -13.34 -1.36 -1.64
C ILE A 295 -12.36 -0.19 -1.71
N ASN A 296 -11.59 -0.04 -2.79
CA ASN A 296 -10.60 1.06 -2.89
C ASN A 296 -11.25 2.46 -2.82
N PRO A 297 -12.39 2.76 -3.49
CA PRO A 297 -13.11 4.03 -3.28
C PRO A 297 -13.59 4.23 -1.84
N LYS A 298 -14.11 3.18 -1.17
CA LYS A 298 -14.51 3.26 0.25
C LYS A 298 -13.30 3.57 1.15
N LEU A 299 -12.16 2.90 0.89
CA LEU A 299 -10.91 3.13 1.62
C LEU A 299 -10.39 4.56 1.42
N LYS A 300 -10.43 5.06 0.18
CA LYS A 300 -10.09 6.46 -0.14
C LYS A 300 -10.97 7.43 0.66
N THR A 301 -12.29 7.27 0.63
CA THR A 301 -13.22 8.11 1.38
C THR A 301 -12.96 8.06 2.89
N PHE A 302 -12.66 6.87 3.41
CA PHE A 302 -12.32 6.69 4.83
C PHE A 302 -11.09 7.52 5.22
N PHE A 303 -10.00 7.44 4.45
CA PHE A 303 -8.76 8.17 4.77
C PHE A 303 -8.81 9.67 4.43
N GLN A 304 -9.68 10.11 3.52
CA GLN A 304 -9.97 11.54 3.33
C GLN A 304 -10.67 12.16 4.56
N SER A 305 -11.45 11.38 5.31
CA SER A 305 -12.17 11.81 6.50
C SER A 305 -11.44 11.51 7.81
N ASN A 306 -10.43 10.63 7.78
CA ASN A 306 -9.67 10.20 8.95
C ASN A 306 -8.23 10.68 8.85
N THR A 307 -7.87 11.56 9.76
CA THR A 307 -6.54 12.15 9.86
C THR A 307 -5.63 11.30 10.75
N LYS A 308 -4.67 11.90 11.41
CA LYS A 308 -3.64 11.28 12.24
C LYS A 308 -4.12 10.09 13.09
N GLY A 309 -3.41 8.98 12.98
CA GLY A 309 -3.67 7.75 13.72
C GLY A 309 -2.85 6.57 13.24
N SER A 310 -2.79 5.52 14.04
CA SER A 310 -2.15 4.25 13.68
C SER A 310 -3.22 3.27 13.16
N TYR A 311 -3.22 3.00 11.87
CA TYR A 311 -4.23 2.13 11.24
C TYR A 311 -3.67 0.74 10.87
N GLY A 312 -2.39 0.48 11.17
CA GLY A 312 -1.72 -0.77 10.84
C GLY A 312 -1.31 -0.88 9.37
N ILE A 313 -1.13 -2.09 8.92
CA ILE A 313 -0.69 -2.43 7.55
C ILE A 313 -1.91 -2.76 6.70
N MET A 314 -1.99 -2.19 5.50
CA MET A 314 -3.11 -2.40 4.57
C MET A 314 -2.62 -2.99 3.25
N PRO A 315 -2.62 -4.31 3.06
CA PRO A 315 -2.36 -4.93 1.76
C PRO A 315 -3.56 -4.73 0.83
N ILE A 316 -3.33 -4.06 -0.31
CA ILE A 316 -4.35 -3.53 -1.22
C ILE A 316 -4.17 -4.16 -2.60
N ASP A 317 -5.27 -4.47 -3.29
CA ASP A 317 -5.27 -4.77 -4.71
C ASP A 317 -5.30 -3.47 -5.54
N PHE A 318 -4.50 -3.39 -6.60
CA PHE A 318 -4.42 -2.23 -7.50
C PHE A 318 -4.18 -0.91 -6.74
N VAL A 319 -3.18 -0.93 -5.84
CA VAL A 319 -2.78 0.28 -5.13
C VAL A 319 -2.35 1.35 -6.13
N ASN A 320 -2.69 2.60 -5.83
CA ASN A 320 -2.20 3.76 -6.57
C ASN A 320 -1.56 4.79 -5.63
N ALA A 321 -0.84 5.74 -6.21
CA ALA A 321 -0.10 6.74 -5.45
C ALA A 321 -1.01 7.58 -4.54
N GLU A 322 -2.21 7.94 -5.00
CA GLU A 322 -3.17 8.75 -4.21
C GLU A 322 -3.62 8.01 -2.94
N LEU A 323 -3.98 6.73 -3.06
CA LEU A 323 -4.44 5.94 -1.92
C LEU A 323 -3.28 5.68 -0.94
N ALA A 324 -2.09 5.39 -1.45
CA ALA A 324 -0.90 5.24 -0.62
C ALA A 324 -0.57 6.54 0.14
N GLU A 325 -0.65 7.70 -0.52
CA GLU A 325 -0.41 9.02 0.08
C GLU A 325 -1.41 9.33 1.21
N LEU A 326 -2.69 9.04 1.01
CA LEU A 326 -3.72 9.25 2.04
C LEU A 326 -3.43 8.42 3.31
N ILE A 327 -2.98 7.18 3.15
CA ILE A 327 -2.59 6.32 4.27
C ILE A 327 -1.33 6.86 4.95
N VAL A 328 -0.30 7.20 4.18
CA VAL A 328 0.96 7.74 4.71
C VAL A 328 0.73 9.02 5.51
N LYS A 329 -0.14 9.93 5.02
CA LYS A 329 -0.48 11.19 5.70
C LYS A 329 -1.02 11.01 7.12
N THR A 330 -1.62 9.86 7.43
CA THR A 330 -2.13 9.60 8.79
C THR A 330 -1.04 9.45 9.85
N ASN A 331 0.21 9.32 9.46
CA ASN A 331 1.35 9.24 10.38
C ASN A 331 1.83 10.64 10.88
N PHE A 332 1.40 11.73 10.21
CA PHE A 332 1.91 13.10 10.41
C PHE A 332 0.89 14.10 10.99
#